data_5b8df18e8031a31d42a5ebfb2a8318c9
#
_entry.id   5b8df18e8031a31d42a5ebfb2a8318c9
#
_cell.length_a   1.000
_cell.length_b   1.000
_cell.length_c   1.000
_cell.angle_alpha   90.00
_cell.angle_beta   90.00
_cell.angle_gamma   90.00
#
_symmetry.space_group_name_H-M   'P 1'
#
loop_
_entity.id
_entity.type
_entity.pdbx_description
1 polymer ?
#
loop_
_entity_poly.entity_id
_entity_poly.type
_entity_poly.pdbx_seq_one_letter_code
_entity_poly.pdbx_strand_id
1 'polypeptide(L)'
;MAFLGNKSVNLLNLHYGMHSLAVSGGGAFFAVYLLKAGVSLPLVFCAIAAIMVGRFCLRPMILIFGKAWGLRPVVILGTLVQAMQYPLLAQVHGLDIWLLALCLVSAAGDTLYWTTYHAYFAALGDAEHRGHQVSAREALVSAVSIVGPILGGWGLTHLGPLAAFGGVALVQTLAALPLLASPNVAIARTAPGAIRASRMGFAICVTDGWVSAGYYVGWQLVLFLILKESFTAYGGALALAGIVGAMAGLVLGKLVDLGHGAKAATLAFAVFAVYTIARGLTVTVPMALILNALGALAGSL
;
A
#
# COMPACT_ATOMS: atom_id res chain seq x y z
N MET A 1 -18.87 16.94 16.22
CA MET A 1 -17.66 16.10 16.02
C MET A 1 -17.32 16.13 14.54
N ALA A 2 -16.33 16.94 14.14
CA ALA A 2 -15.97 17.15 12.73
C ALA A 2 -15.45 15.87 12.04
N PHE A 3 -14.84 14.93 12.78
CA PHE A 3 -14.28 13.69 12.23
C PHE A 3 -15.31 12.74 11.60
N LEU A 4 -16.55 12.73 12.07
CA LEU A 4 -17.59 11.80 11.63
C LEU A 4 -18.79 12.50 10.95
N GLY A 5 -18.67 13.79 10.65
CA GLY A 5 -19.76 14.58 10.08
C GLY A 5 -20.13 14.20 8.65
N ASN A 6 -19.17 13.74 7.85
CA ASN A 6 -19.38 13.36 6.45
C ASN A 6 -19.53 11.84 6.30
N LYS A 7 -20.79 11.39 6.13
CA LYS A 7 -21.12 9.96 5.99
C LYS A 7 -20.38 9.29 4.81
N SER A 8 -20.25 10.00 3.68
CA SER A 8 -19.59 9.44 2.49
C SER A 8 -18.10 9.21 2.73
N VAL A 9 -17.42 10.15 3.39
CA VAL A 9 -16.02 10.03 3.77
C VAL A 9 -15.83 8.94 4.81
N ASN A 10 -16.75 8.79 5.77
CA ASN A 10 -16.68 7.71 6.77
C ASN A 10 -16.78 6.33 6.11
N LEU A 11 -17.66 6.17 5.10
CA LEU A 11 -17.76 4.94 4.33
C LEU A 11 -16.47 4.65 3.54
N LEU A 12 -15.85 5.69 2.97
CA LEU A 12 -14.56 5.56 2.31
C LEU A 12 -13.43 5.21 3.28
N ASN A 13 -13.41 5.80 4.47
CA ASN A 13 -12.43 5.49 5.50
C ASN A 13 -12.58 4.05 6.01
N LEU A 14 -13.82 3.58 6.20
CA LEU A 14 -14.09 2.18 6.55
C LEU A 14 -13.61 1.23 5.44
N HIS A 15 -13.97 1.52 4.18
CA HIS A 15 -13.47 0.79 3.01
C HIS A 15 -11.94 0.74 3.03
N TYR A 16 -11.29 1.89 3.18
CA TYR A 16 -9.83 2.00 3.14
C TYR A 16 -9.15 1.27 4.30
N GLY A 17 -9.75 1.28 5.49
CA GLY A 17 -9.27 0.50 6.63
C GLY A 17 -9.29 -1.01 6.36
N MET A 18 -10.39 -1.53 5.80
CA MET A 18 -10.49 -2.95 5.41
C MET A 18 -9.51 -3.30 4.26
N HIS A 19 -9.42 -2.44 3.24
CA HIS A 19 -8.44 -2.57 2.16
C HIS A 19 -7.01 -2.58 2.72
N SER A 20 -6.68 -1.65 3.60
CA SER A 20 -5.35 -1.56 4.23
C SER A 20 -5.04 -2.78 5.09
N LEU A 21 -6.04 -3.39 5.74
CA LEU A 21 -5.87 -4.64 6.47
C LEU A 21 -5.52 -5.78 5.52
N ALA A 22 -6.19 -5.89 4.37
CA ALA A 22 -5.85 -6.87 3.35
C ALA A 22 -4.45 -6.65 2.76
N VAL A 23 -4.08 -5.41 2.49
CA VAL A 23 -2.73 -5.04 2.00
C VAL A 23 -1.65 -5.34 3.04
N SER A 24 -1.89 -4.99 4.31
CA SER A 24 -0.93 -5.26 5.40
C SER A 24 -0.80 -6.74 5.72
N GLY A 25 -1.92 -7.49 5.68
CA GLY A 25 -1.97 -8.92 6.02
C GLY A 25 -1.60 -9.85 4.87
N GLY A 26 -1.72 -9.40 3.63
CA GLY A 26 -1.44 -10.21 2.44
C GLY A 26 -0.48 -9.54 1.47
N GLY A 27 -0.74 -8.30 1.08
CA GLY A 27 0.08 -7.57 0.12
C GLY A 27 1.53 -7.38 0.59
N ALA A 28 1.75 -7.14 1.88
CA ALA A 28 3.09 -7.03 2.47
C ALA A 28 3.92 -8.33 2.33
N PHE A 29 3.26 -9.46 2.16
CA PHE A 29 3.91 -10.76 1.95
C PHE A 29 4.09 -11.13 0.46
N PHE A 30 3.61 -10.32 -0.47
CA PHE A 30 3.60 -10.63 -1.89
C PHE A 30 4.98 -11.03 -2.42
N ALA A 31 5.98 -10.17 -2.31
CA ALA A 31 7.32 -10.42 -2.83
C ALA A 31 8.04 -11.56 -2.08
N VAL A 32 7.93 -11.59 -0.75
CA VAL A 32 8.57 -12.62 0.07
C VAL A 32 7.92 -13.98 -0.10
N TYR A 33 6.63 -14.03 -0.38
CA TYR A 33 5.95 -15.28 -0.70
C TYR A 33 6.37 -15.82 -2.06
N LEU A 34 6.46 -14.97 -3.11
CA LEU A 34 6.98 -15.38 -4.42
C LEU A 34 8.37 -16.02 -4.30
N LEU A 35 9.25 -15.42 -3.50
CA LEU A 35 10.58 -15.98 -3.24
C LEU A 35 10.48 -17.35 -2.58
N LYS A 36 9.63 -17.49 -1.55
CA LYS A 36 9.39 -18.76 -0.84
C LYS A 36 8.73 -19.82 -1.71
N ALA A 37 7.91 -19.42 -2.68
CA ALA A 37 7.26 -20.28 -3.67
C ALA A 37 8.19 -20.72 -4.82
N GLY A 38 9.50 -20.46 -4.72
CA GLY A 38 10.49 -20.90 -5.69
C GLY A 38 10.71 -19.97 -6.89
N VAL A 39 10.13 -18.76 -6.88
CA VAL A 39 10.44 -17.73 -7.88
C VAL A 39 11.82 -17.15 -7.54
N SER A 40 12.77 -17.21 -8.46
CA SER A 40 14.13 -16.69 -8.21
C SER A 40 14.10 -15.18 -7.95
N LEU A 41 15.03 -14.67 -7.16
CA LEU A 41 15.10 -13.27 -6.78
C LEU A 41 15.02 -12.29 -7.99
N PRO A 42 15.77 -12.51 -9.09
CA PRO A 42 15.63 -11.66 -10.28
C PRO A 42 14.22 -11.70 -10.88
N LEU A 43 13.57 -12.87 -10.90
CA LEU A 43 12.21 -13.01 -11.43
C LEU A 43 11.16 -12.34 -10.55
N VAL A 44 11.36 -12.29 -9.23
CA VAL A 44 10.49 -11.49 -8.33
C VAL A 44 10.53 -10.02 -8.72
N PHE A 45 11.72 -9.46 -8.95
CA PHE A 45 11.85 -8.08 -9.44
C PHE A 45 11.23 -7.89 -10.83
N CYS A 46 11.43 -8.84 -11.74
CA CYS A 46 10.82 -8.81 -13.07
C CYS A 46 9.29 -8.85 -13.00
N ALA A 47 8.70 -9.67 -12.12
CA ALA A 47 7.26 -9.76 -11.92
C ALA A 47 6.68 -8.41 -11.41
N ILE A 48 7.32 -7.81 -10.42
CA ILE A 48 6.92 -6.50 -9.89
C ILE A 48 7.07 -5.41 -10.97
N ALA A 49 8.17 -5.42 -11.73
CA ALA A 49 8.36 -4.50 -12.84
C ALA A 49 7.27 -4.66 -13.92
N ALA A 50 6.92 -5.91 -14.26
CA ALA A 50 5.84 -6.21 -15.21
C ALA A 50 4.49 -5.68 -14.72
N ILE A 51 4.17 -5.83 -13.42
CA ILE A 51 2.97 -5.24 -12.80
C ILE A 51 3.00 -3.70 -12.96
N MET A 52 4.12 -3.04 -12.66
CA MET A 52 4.23 -1.57 -12.77
C MET A 52 4.09 -1.08 -14.21
N VAL A 53 4.71 -1.78 -15.18
CA VAL A 53 4.55 -1.48 -16.62
C VAL A 53 3.11 -1.69 -17.05
N GLY A 54 2.48 -2.80 -16.64
CA GLY A 54 1.07 -3.07 -16.89
C GLY A 54 0.15 -1.96 -16.33
N ARG A 55 0.41 -1.51 -15.10
CA ARG A 55 -0.32 -0.37 -14.50
C ARG A 55 -0.17 0.91 -15.34
N PHE A 56 1.03 1.19 -15.83
CA PHE A 56 1.25 2.35 -16.69
C PHE A 56 0.46 2.24 -18.00
N CYS A 57 0.53 1.10 -18.66
CA CYS A 57 -0.15 0.86 -19.95
C CYS A 57 -1.68 0.87 -19.82
N LEU A 58 -2.23 0.39 -18.69
CA LEU A 58 -3.67 0.31 -18.46
C LEU A 58 -4.30 1.64 -18.00
N ARG A 59 -3.51 2.62 -17.53
CA ARG A 59 -4.04 3.90 -17.02
C ARG A 59 -5.00 4.63 -17.96
N PRO A 60 -4.79 4.71 -19.28
CA PRO A 60 -5.74 5.38 -20.18
C PRO A 60 -7.14 4.76 -20.17
N MET A 61 -7.25 3.44 -19.93
CA MET A 61 -8.53 2.73 -19.87
C MET A 61 -9.41 3.21 -18.70
N ILE A 62 -8.80 3.67 -17.60
CA ILE A 62 -9.52 4.17 -16.43
C ILE A 62 -10.36 5.40 -16.77
N LEU A 63 -9.86 6.27 -17.65
CA LEU A 63 -10.64 7.44 -18.10
C LEU A 63 -11.87 7.02 -18.90
N ILE A 64 -11.79 5.92 -19.66
CA ILE A 64 -12.93 5.39 -20.43
C ILE A 64 -13.98 4.86 -19.46
N PHE A 65 -13.60 3.97 -18.54
CA PHE A 65 -14.53 3.40 -17.55
C PHE A 65 -15.08 4.45 -16.59
N GLY A 66 -14.23 5.37 -16.10
CA GLY A 66 -14.65 6.43 -15.20
C GLY A 66 -15.62 7.42 -15.83
N LYS A 67 -15.48 7.74 -17.14
CA LYS A 67 -16.43 8.57 -17.87
C LYS A 67 -17.76 7.84 -18.13
N ALA A 68 -17.72 6.54 -18.37
CA ALA A 68 -18.90 5.75 -18.66
C ALA A 68 -19.73 5.43 -17.40
N TRP A 69 -19.06 5.04 -16.29
CA TRP A 69 -19.71 4.49 -15.11
C TRP A 69 -19.61 5.41 -13.87
N GLY A 70 -18.73 6.40 -13.87
CA GLY A 70 -18.38 7.19 -12.70
C GLY A 70 -17.34 6.49 -11.81
N LEU A 71 -16.92 7.17 -10.75
CA LEU A 71 -15.79 6.71 -9.91
C LEU A 71 -16.14 5.51 -9.03
N ARG A 72 -17.33 5.49 -8.41
CA ARG A 72 -17.74 4.44 -7.48
C ARG A 72 -17.68 3.03 -8.08
N PRO A 73 -18.33 2.72 -9.22
CA PRO A 73 -18.29 1.38 -9.81
C PRO A 73 -16.86 0.95 -10.18
N VAL A 74 -16.02 1.88 -10.62
CA VAL A 74 -14.64 1.57 -11.00
C VAL A 74 -13.78 1.23 -9.77
N VAL A 75 -13.95 1.95 -8.63
CA VAL A 75 -13.27 1.59 -7.36
C VAL A 75 -13.73 0.22 -6.87
N ILE A 76 -15.04 -0.06 -6.91
CA ILE A 76 -15.58 -1.37 -6.52
C ILE A 76 -14.97 -2.46 -7.40
N LEU A 77 -14.98 -2.30 -8.73
CA LEU A 77 -14.38 -3.26 -9.64
C LEU A 77 -12.89 -3.45 -9.33
N GLY A 78 -12.13 -2.36 -9.12
CA GLY A 78 -10.73 -2.40 -8.74
C GLY A 78 -10.50 -3.18 -7.44
N THR A 79 -11.34 -2.96 -6.43
CA THR A 79 -11.29 -3.69 -5.15
C THR A 79 -11.49 -5.20 -5.34
N LEU A 80 -12.47 -5.58 -6.17
CA LEU A 80 -12.77 -7.00 -6.44
C LEU A 80 -11.68 -7.67 -7.29
N VAL A 81 -11.16 -6.96 -8.30
CA VAL A 81 -10.05 -7.49 -9.11
C VAL A 81 -8.77 -7.63 -8.26
N GLN A 82 -8.48 -6.67 -7.37
CA GLN A 82 -7.37 -6.82 -6.42
C GLN A 82 -7.57 -7.99 -5.45
N ALA A 83 -8.80 -8.30 -5.03
CA ALA A 83 -9.06 -9.47 -4.19
C ALA A 83 -8.62 -10.77 -4.86
N MET A 84 -8.77 -10.88 -6.19
CA MET A 84 -8.39 -12.07 -6.96
C MET A 84 -6.88 -12.32 -6.97
N GLN A 85 -6.04 -11.31 -6.74
CA GLN A 85 -4.59 -11.50 -6.72
C GLN A 85 -4.13 -12.45 -5.60
N TYR A 86 -4.82 -12.47 -4.46
CA TYR A 86 -4.41 -13.27 -3.31
C TYR A 86 -4.57 -14.79 -3.54
N PRO A 87 -5.73 -15.32 -4.00
CA PRO A 87 -5.82 -16.73 -4.34
C PRO A 87 -4.91 -17.12 -5.52
N LEU A 88 -4.65 -16.21 -6.47
CA LEU A 88 -3.67 -16.45 -7.53
C LEU A 88 -2.25 -16.55 -6.96
N LEU A 89 -1.88 -15.64 -6.04
CA LEU A 89 -0.59 -15.69 -5.36
C LEU A 89 -0.35 -17.03 -4.67
N ALA A 90 -1.38 -17.58 -3.99
CA ALA A 90 -1.31 -18.88 -3.33
C ALA A 90 -1.03 -20.07 -4.28
N GLN A 91 -1.30 -19.92 -5.58
CA GLN A 91 -1.12 -20.95 -6.60
C GLN A 91 0.24 -20.88 -7.31
N VAL A 92 1.04 -19.84 -7.07
CA VAL A 92 2.35 -19.69 -7.72
C VAL A 92 3.35 -20.70 -7.16
N HIS A 93 4.02 -21.45 -8.04
CA HIS A 93 5.06 -22.43 -7.71
C HIS A 93 6.28 -22.28 -8.63
N GLY A 94 6.80 -21.05 -8.74
CA GLY A 94 7.92 -20.73 -9.61
C GLY A 94 7.50 -19.94 -10.86
N LEU A 95 8.16 -20.18 -11.99
CA LEU A 95 7.83 -19.52 -13.27
C LEU A 95 6.73 -20.32 -13.98
N ASP A 96 5.48 -20.05 -13.64
CA ASP A 96 4.31 -20.76 -14.12
C ASP A 96 3.22 -19.80 -14.66
N ILE A 97 2.11 -20.36 -15.14
CA ILE A 97 0.96 -19.62 -15.66
C ILE A 97 0.28 -18.78 -14.55
N TRP A 98 0.36 -19.22 -13.30
CA TRP A 98 -0.23 -18.50 -12.17
C TRP A 98 0.52 -17.20 -11.88
N LEU A 99 1.86 -17.19 -12.05
CA LEU A 99 2.66 -15.98 -11.94
C LEU A 99 2.28 -14.96 -13.01
N LEU A 100 2.08 -15.40 -14.27
CA LEU A 100 1.62 -14.52 -15.33
C LEU A 100 0.21 -13.97 -15.05
N ALA A 101 -0.73 -14.83 -14.66
CA ALA A 101 -2.08 -14.43 -14.31
C ALA A 101 -2.07 -13.44 -13.13
N LEU A 102 -1.24 -13.69 -12.11
CA LEU A 102 -1.04 -12.81 -10.97
C LEU A 102 -0.56 -11.42 -11.42
N CYS A 103 0.46 -11.35 -12.29
CA CYS A 103 0.96 -10.06 -12.79
C CYS A 103 -0.11 -9.27 -13.55
N LEU A 104 -0.89 -9.92 -14.40
CA LEU A 104 -1.96 -9.28 -15.17
C LEU A 104 -3.10 -8.78 -14.27
N VAL A 105 -3.56 -9.63 -13.35
CA VAL A 105 -4.65 -9.27 -12.41
C VAL A 105 -4.21 -8.19 -11.44
N SER A 106 -2.99 -8.26 -10.91
CA SER A 106 -2.46 -7.22 -10.03
C SER A 106 -2.32 -5.88 -10.75
N ALA A 107 -1.79 -5.87 -11.98
CA ALA A 107 -1.69 -4.65 -12.79
C ALA A 107 -3.07 -4.02 -13.07
N ALA A 108 -4.06 -4.83 -13.44
CA ALA A 108 -5.40 -4.35 -13.71
C ALA A 108 -6.09 -3.85 -12.43
N GLY A 109 -6.06 -4.64 -11.36
CA GLY A 109 -6.67 -4.30 -10.07
C GLY A 109 -6.10 -3.03 -9.48
N ASP A 110 -4.78 -2.93 -9.43
CA ASP A 110 -4.08 -1.74 -8.92
C ASP A 110 -4.38 -0.48 -9.73
N THR A 111 -4.47 -0.62 -11.07
CA THR A 111 -4.77 0.53 -11.92
C THR A 111 -6.21 1.01 -11.72
N LEU A 112 -7.17 0.08 -11.68
CA LEU A 112 -8.58 0.37 -11.44
C LEU A 112 -8.78 1.00 -10.04
N TYR A 113 -8.09 0.48 -9.03
CA TYR A 113 -8.26 0.90 -7.65
C TYR A 113 -7.57 2.24 -7.37
N TRP A 114 -6.25 2.30 -7.41
CA TRP A 114 -5.49 3.45 -6.90
C TRP A 114 -5.78 4.75 -7.65
N THR A 115 -5.85 4.68 -8.98
CA THR A 115 -6.15 5.87 -9.80
C THR A 115 -7.51 6.45 -9.48
N THR A 116 -8.50 5.57 -9.24
CA THR A 116 -9.90 5.97 -9.03
C THR A 116 -10.17 6.33 -7.57
N TYR A 117 -9.60 5.59 -6.61
CA TYR A 117 -9.81 5.82 -5.19
C TYR A 117 -9.35 7.23 -4.77
N HIS A 118 -8.14 7.65 -5.19
CA HIS A 118 -7.66 9.00 -4.86
C HIS A 118 -8.56 10.10 -5.43
N ALA A 119 -9.02 9.95 -6.67
CA ALA A 119 -9.95 10.88 -7.27
C ALA A 119 -11.31 10.89 -6.55
N TYR A 120 -11.79 9.73 -6.14
CA TYR A 120 -13.06 9.56 -5.44
C TYR A 120 -13.02 10.17 -4.03
N PHE A 121 -11.95 9.91 -3.27
CA PHE A 121 -11.73 10.52 -1.96
C PHE A 121 -11.62 12.05 -2.06
N ALA A 122 -10.89 12.57 -3.06
CA ALA A 122 -10.76 14.01 -3.28
C ALA A 122 -12.10 14.68 -3.62
N ALA A 123 -12.97 13.98 -4.35
CA ALA A 123 -14.27 14.49 -4.76
C ALA A 123 -15.32 14.50 -3.63
N LEU A 124 -15.23 13.59 -2.68
CA LEU A 124 -16.18 13.45 -1.56
C LEU A 124 -15.73 14.17 -0.28
N GLY A 125 -14.45 14.51 -0.16
CA GLY A 125 -13.88 15.19 1.01
C GLY A 125 -14.29 16.64 1.10
N ASP A 126 -14.54 17.10 2.33
CA ASP A 126 -14.87 18.51 2.60
C ASP A 126 -13.60 19.37 2.59
N ALA A 127 -13.65 20.53 1.93
CA ALA A 127 -12.49 21.43 1.84
C ALA A 127 -12.05 21.93 3.23
N GLU A 128 -13.03 22.24 4.11
CA GLU A 128 -12.78 22.80 5.46
C GLU A 128 -12.29 21.78 6.46
N HIS A 129 -12.68 20.49 6.32
CA HIS A 129 -12.38 19.44 7.31
C HIS A 129 -11.48 18.34 6.75
N ARG A 130 -10.83 18.57 5.60
CA ARG A 130 -10.01 17.56 4.91
C ARG A 130 -8.89 17.01 5.80
N GLY A 131 -8.24 17.87 6.59
CA GLY A 131 -7.20 17.44 7.53
C GLY A 131 -7.70 16.42 8.55
N HIS A 132 -8.86 16.66 9.15
CA HIS A 132 -9.48 15.72 10.11
C HIS A 132 -9.88 14.39 9.46
N GLN A 133 -10.40 14.45 8.22
CA GLN A 133 -10.81 13.26 7.47
C GLN A 133 -9.62 12.38 7.10
N VAL A 134 -8.51 12.99 6.67
CA VAL A 134 -7.25 12.29 6.39
C VAL A 134 -6.65 11.71 7.67
N SER A 135 -6.61 12.49 8.78
CA SER A 135 -6.08 12.00 10.06
C SER A 135 -6.86 10.80 10.61
N ALA A 136 -8.18 10.78 10.46
CA ALA A 136 -9.00 9.63 10.86
C ALA A 136 -8.66 8.38 10.02
N ARG A 137 -8.44 8.54 8.72
CA ARG A 137 -7.98 7.47 7.83
C ARG A 137 -6.61 6.95 8.23
N GLU A 138 -5.64 7.84 8.47
CA GLU A 138 -4.27 7.45 8.83
C GLU A 138 -4.20 6.77 10.21
N ALA A 139 -5.02 7.18 11.17
CA ALA A 139 -5.12 6.48 12.45
C ALA A 139 -5.60 5.03 12.28
N LEU A 140 -6.57 4.81 11.39
CA LEU A 140 -7.05 3.47 11.07
C LEU A 140 -5.97 2.63 10.37
N VAL A 141 -5.27 3.23 9.38
CA VAL A 141 -4.16 2.59 8.67
C VAL A 141 -3.04 2.21 9.65
N SER A 142 -2.68 3.08 10.58
CA SER A 142 -1.66 2.81 11.59
C SER A 142 -2.04 1.60 12.46
N ALA A 143 -3.31 1.49 12.89
CA ALA A 143 -3.76 0.33 13.66
C ALA A 143 -3.68 -0.97 12.85
N VAL A 144 -4.15 -0.97 11.60
CA VAL A 144 -4.14 -2.17 10.74
C VAL A 144 -2.73 -2.54 10.27
N SER A 145 -1.81 -1.58 10.17
CA SER A 145 -0.40 -1.84 9.83
C SER A 145 0.35 -2.61 10.92
N ILE A 146 -0.16 -2.63 12.14
CA ILE A 146 0.36 -3.43 13.25
C ILE A 146 -0.28 -4.83 13.23
N VAL A 147 -1.61 -4.88 13.15
CA VAL A 147 -2.38 -6.12 13.27
C VAL A 147 -2.26 -6.99 12.01
N GLY A 148 -2.33 -6.37 10.84
CA GLY A 148 -2.33 -7.08 9.55
C GLY A 148 -1.12 -8.00 9.36
N PRO A 149 0.12 -7.54 9.50
CA PRO A 149 1.30 -8.37 9.32
C PRO A 149 1.42 -9.52 10.33
N ILE A 150 0.94 -9.31 11.58
CA ILE A 150 0.91 -10.38 12.59
C ILE A 150 -0.05 -11.49 12.12
N LEU A 151 -1.27 -11.12 11.73
CA LEU A 151 -2.27 -12.07 11.24
C LEU A 151 -1.82 -12.76 9.96
N GLY A 152 -1.22 -12.01 9.01
CA GLY A 152 -0.71 -12.55 7.76
C GLY A 152 0.44 -13.55 7.98
N GLY A 153 1.43 -13.18 8.79
CA GLY A 153 2.56 -14.05 9.12
C GLY A 153 2.14 -15.31 9.87
N TRP A 154 1.24 -15.17 10.85
CA TRP A 154 0.66 -16.29 11.56
C TRP A 154 -0.15 -17.21 10.64
N GLY A 155 -1.03 -16.63 9.82
CA GLY A 155 -1.86 -17.37 8.88
C GLY A 155 -1.04 -18.16 7.86
N LEU A 156 -0.02 -17.55 7.25
CA LEU A 156 0.87 -18.22 6.30
C LEU A 156 1.65 -19.37 6.94
N THR A 157 2.01 -19.24 8.23
CA THR A 157 2.78 -20.24 8.94
C THR A 157 1.91 -21.43 9.41
N HIS A 158 0.69 -21.17 9.90
CA HIS A 158 -0.14 -22.16 10.59
C HIS A 158 -1.31 -22.69 9.77
N LEU A 159 -1.90 -21.86 8.90
CA LEU A 159 -3.06 -22.25 8.07
C LEU A 159 -2.66 -22.60 6.62
N GLY A 160 -1.44 -22.25 6.22
CA GLY A 160 -0.95 -22.41 4.86
C GLY A 160 -1.42 -21.29 3.91
N PRO A 161 -0.79 -21.21 2.71
CA PRO A 161 -0.99 -20.08 1.79
C PRO A 161 -2.43 -19.93 1.30
N LEU A 162 -3.09 -21.05 0.97
CA LEU A 162 -4.44 -21.00 0.40
C LEU A 162 -5.46 -20.43 1.39
N ALA A 163 -5.43 -20.87 2.65
CA ALA A 163 -6.34 -20.37 3.67
C ALA A 163 -5.99 -18.94 4.10
N ALA A 164 -4.69 -18.62 4.27
CA ALA A 164 -4.25 -17.29 4.65
C ALA A 164 -4.61 -16.25 3.58
N PHE A 165 -4.22 -16.45 2.34
CA PHE A 165 -4.55 -15.54 1.24
C PHE A 165 -6.04 -15.57 0.87
N GLY A 166 -6.74 -16.70 1.05
CA GLY A 166 -8.20 -16.78 0.93
C GLY A 166 -8.91 -15.86 1.94
N GLY A 167 -8.45 -15.85 3.18
CA GLY A 167 -8.95 -14.93 4.21
C GLY A 167 -8.69 -13.46 3.87
N VAL A 168 -7.51 -13.15 3.35
CA VAL A 168 -7.17 -11.80 2.86
C VAL A 168 -8.07 -11.40 1.69
N ALA A 169 -8.30 -12.29 0.72
CA ALA A 169 -9.20 -12.05 -0.41
C ALA A 169 -10.64 -11.79 0.05
N LEU A 170 -11.10 -12.50 1.06
CA LEU A 170 -12.41 -12.26 1.66
C LEU A 170 -12.51 -10.86 2.29
N VAL A 171 -11.52 -10.46 3.10
CA VAL A 171 -11.46 -9.11 3.69
C VAL A 171 -11.44 -8.05 2.60
N GLN A 172 -10.64 -8.23 1.56
CA GLN A 172 -10.56 -7.31 0.42
C GLN A 172 -11.90 -7.21 -0.33
N THR A 173 -12.59 -8.33 -0.52
CA THR A 173 -13.92 -8.36 -1.16
C THR A 173 -14.96 -7.65 -0.31
N LEU A 174 -14.98 -7.91 1.00
CA LEU A 174 -15.86 -7.24 1.95
C LEU A 174 -15.60 -5.74 2.04
N ALA A 175 -14.38 -5.29 1.77
CA ALA A 175 -14.05 -3.87 1.71
C ALA A 175 -14.86 -3.13 0.62
N ALA A 176 -15.41 -3.80 -0.38
CA ALA A 176 -16.29 -3.18 -1.37
C ALA A 176 -17.68 -2.81 -0.82
N LEU A 177 -18.15 -3.44 0.26
CA LEU A 177 -19.50 -3.22 0.80
C LEU A 177 -19.77 -1.76 1.23
N PRO A 178 -18.89 -1.07 1.97
CA PRO A 178 -19.11 0.34 2.31
C PRO A 178 -19.28 1.24 1.09
N LEU A 179 -18.62 0.93 -0.03
CA LEU A 179 -18.71 1.71 -1.26
C LEU A 179 -20.09 1.64 -1.91
N LEU A 180 -20.84 0.55 -1.71
CA LEU A 180 -22.18 0.40 -2.25
C LEU A 180 -23.15 1.46 -1.70
N ALA A 181 -22.93 1.91 -0.46
CA ALA A 181 -23.73 2.93 0.21
C ALA A 181 -23.23 4.35 -0.01
N SER A 182 -22.11 4.55 -0.74
CA SER A 182 -21.55 5.87 -1.04
C SER A 182 -22.10 6.44 -2.37
N PRO A 183 -22.17 7.76 -2.57
CA PRO A 183 -22.68 8.35 -3.80
C PRO A 183 -21.74 8.08 -4.97
N ASN A 184 -22.28 7.95 -6.19
CA ASN A 184 -21.44 7.90 -7.39
C ASN A 184 -21.02 9.31 -7.80
N VAL A 185 -19.78 9.46 -8.28
CA VAL A 185 -19.23 10.73 -8.76
C VAL A 185 -18.85 10.59 -10.22
N ALA A 186 -19.38 11.47 -11.07
CA ALA A 186 -19.03 11.55 -12.48
C ALA A 186 -17.69 12.27 -12.67
N ILE A 187 -16.92 11.86 -13.67
CA ILE A 187 -15.68 12.53 -14.04
C ILE A 187 -15.95 13.63 -15.06
N ALA A 188 -15.32 14.80 -14.91
CA ALA A 188 -15.35 15.86 -15.90
C ALA A 188 -14.79 15.36 -17.26
N ARG A 189 -15.47 15.70 -18.35
CA ARG A 189 -15.06 15.24 -19.69
C ARG A 189 -13.77 15.88 -20.19
N THR A 190 -13.42 17.05 -19.70
CA THR A 190 -12.24 17.83 -20.11
C THR A 190 -11.56 18.44 -18.89
N ALA A 191 -10.22 18.46 -18.92
CA ALA A 191 -9.39 19.10 -17.90
C ALA A 191 -8.30 19.92 -18.61
N PRO A 192 -8.64 21.13 -19.12
CA PRO A 192 -7.69 21.98 -19.84
C PRO A 192 -6.51 22.33 -18.94
N GLY A 193 -5.28 22.25 -19.47
CA GLY A 193 -4.05 22.57 -18.73
C GLY A 193 -3.55 21.46 -17.78
N ALA A 194 -4.24 20.33 -17.64
CA ALA A 194 -3.86 19.24 -16.74
C ALA A 194 -2.43 18.72 -16.95
N ILE A 195 -1.99 18.57 -18.22
CA ILE A 195 -0.64 18.11 -18.56
C ILE A 195 0.42 19.11 -18.07
N ARG A 196 0.16 20.41 -18.21
CA ARG A 196 1.10 21.45 -17.75
C ARG A 196 1.17 21.48 -16.22
N ALA A 197 0.03 21.37 -15.55
CA ALA A 197 -0.06 21.33 -14.10
C ALA A 197 0.57 20.07 -13.50
N SER A 198 0.57 18.94 -14.24
CA SER A 198 1.09 17.65 -13.75
C SER A 198 2.62 17.48 -13.88
N ARG A 199 3.34 18.39 -14.54
CA ARG A 199 4.79 18.24 -14.79
C ARG A 199 5.60 18.04 -13.51
N MET A 200 5.35 18.87 -12.48
CA MET A 200 6.02 18.74 -11.19
C MET A 200 5.63 17.43 -10.49
N GLY A 201 4.35 17.08 -10.51
CA GLY A 201 3.87 15.80 -9.98
C GLY A 201 4.49 14.59 -10.68
N PHE A 202 4.71 14.67 -11.99
CA PHE A 202 5.39 13.61 -12.73
C PHE A 202 6.85 13.43 -12.26
N ALA A 203 7.60 14.53 -12.09
CA ALA A 203 8.98 14.47 -11.59
C ALA A 203 9.06 13.88 -10.18
N ILE A 204 8.12 14.28 -9.29
CA ILE A 204 7.99 13.72 -7.94
C ILE A 204 7.69 12.22 -7.99
N CYS A 205 6.73 11.78 -8.83
CA CYS A 205 6.39 10.38 -8.96
C CYS A 205 7.54 9.52 -9.52
N VAL A 206 8.39 10.05 -10.42
CA VAL A 206 9.55 9.33 -10.93
C VAL A 206 10.60 9.13 -9.83
N THR A 207 10.90 10.18 -9.06
CA THR A 207 11.83 10.10 -7.92
C THR A 207 11.31 9.18 -6.81
N ASP A 208 10.04 9.28 -6.48
CA ASP A 208 9.38 8.41 -5.50
C ASP A 208 9.43 6.95 -5.94
N GLY A 209 9.12 6.65 -7.21
CA GLY A 209 9.20 5.30 -7.76
C GLY A 209 10.60 4.70 -7.68
N TRP A 210 11.64 5.49 -7.92
CA TRP A 210 13.03 5.06 -7.79
C TRP A 210 13.38 4.67 -6.35
N VAL A 211 13.04 5.52 -5.39
CA VAL A 211 13.28 5.26 -3.96
C VAL A 211 12.45 4.08 -3.48
N SER A 212 11.19 4.01 -3.88
CA SER A 212 10.23 2.98 -3.48
C SER A 212 10.66 1.57 -3.91
N ALA A 213 11.29 1.41 -5.07
CA ALA A 213 11.78 0.12 -5.53
C ALA A 213 12.80 -0.49 -4.56
N GLY A 214 13.76 0.29 -4.08
CA GLY A 214 14.73 -0.17 -3.08
C GLY A 214 14.12 -0.35 -1.69
N TYR A 215 13.22 0.56 -1.30
CA TYR A 215 12.64 0.59 0.04
C TYR A 215 11.56 -0.47 0.26
N TYR A 216 10.56 -0.54 -0.63
CA TYR A 216 9.40 -1.42 -0.46
C TYR A 216 9.59 -2.83 -1.03
N VAL A 217 10.55 -3.04 -1.91
CA VAL A 217 10.79 -4.36 -2.50
C VAL A 217 12.14 -4.92 -2.06
N GLY A 218 13.22 -4.22 -2.36
CA GLY A 218 14.58 -4.70 -2.10
C GLY A 218 14.82 -4.96 -0.62
N TRP A 219 14.53 -3.98 0.24
CA TRP A 219 14.71 -4.14 1.67
C TRP A 219 13.84 -5.24 2.29
N GLN A 220 12.60 -5.37 1.85
CA GLN A 220 11.69 -6.37 2.42
C GLN A 220 12.15 -7.79 2.11
N LEU A 221 12.70 -8.03 0.93
CA LEU A 221 13.30 -9.32 0.57
C LEU A 221 14.56 -9.61 1.40
N VAL A 222 15.44 -8.62 1.58
CA VAL A 222 16.64 -8.74 2.44
C VAL A 222 16.24 -9.03 3.88
N LEU A 223 15.27 -8.29 4.42
CA LEU A 223 14.77 -8.51 5.79
C LEU A 223 14.24 -9.94 5.96
N PHE A 224 13.46 -10.42 5.00
CA PHE A 224 12.90 -11.77 5.04
C PHE A 224 13.98 -12.84 5.02
N LEU A 225 15.02 -12.68 4.19
CA LEU A 225 16.18 -13.60 4.16
C LEU A 225 16.96 -13.59 5.48
N ILE A 226 17.22 -12.41 6.06
CA ILE A 226 17.89 -12.28 7.36
C ILE A 226 17.07 -12.97 8.48
N LEU A 227 15.74 -12.91 8.39
CA LEU A 227 14.79 -13.58 9.29
C LEU A 227 14.62 -15.08 8.96
N LYS A 228 15.53 -15.67 8.17
CA LYS A 228 15.54 -17.09 7.78
C LYS A 228 14.23 -17.53 7.11
N GLU A 229 13.66 -16.65 6.30
CA GLU A 229 12.41 -16.87 5.54
C GLU A 229 11.22 -17.28 6.43
N SER A 230 11.17 -16.78 7.65
CA SER A 230 10.07 -17.01 8.58
C SER A 230 8.98 -15.96 8.39
N PHE A 231 7.78 -16.37 7.95
CA PHE A 231 6.63 -15.45 7.80
C PHE A 231 6.20 -14.83 9.13
N THR A 232 6.23 -15.61 10.24
CA THR A 232 5.88 -15.09 11.57
C THR A 232 6.88 -14.04 12.04
N ALA A 233 8.20 -14.30 11.90
CA ALA A 233 9.22 -13.32 12.27
C ALA A 233 9.15 -12.06 11.39
N TYR A 234 8.91 -12.22 10.10
CA TYR A 234 8.75 -11.12 9.17
C TYR A 234 7.51 -10.27 9.51
N GLY A 235 6.35 -10.91 9.75
CA GLY A 235 5.14 -10.21 10.19
C GLY A 235 5.33 -9.45 11.50
N GLY A 236 6.04 -10.04 12.47
CA GLY A 236 6.42 -9.38 13.73
C GLY A 236 7.33 -8.17 13.52
N ALA A 237 8.30 -8.28 12.61
CA ALA A 237 9.20 -7.16 12.26
C ALA A 237 8.44 -5.99 11.59
N LEU A 238 7.47 -6.29 10.74
CA LEU A 238 6.60 -5.26 10.14
C LEU A 238 5.69 -4.61 11.18
N ALA A 239 5.11 -5.38 12.09
CA ALA A 239 4.27 -4.87 13.17
C ALA A 239 5.07 -3.95 14.11
N LEU A 240 6.30 -4.34 14.48
CA LEU A 240 7.19 -3.49 15.27
C LEU A 240 7.48 -2.17 14.56
N ALA A 241 7.77 -2.22 13.27
CA ALA A 241 7.94 -1.02 12.45
C ALA A 241 6.67 -0.17 12.41
N GLY A 242 5.48 -0.78 12.31
CA GLY A 242 4.19 -0.10 12.38
C GLY A 242 3.98 0.64 13.70
N ILE A 243 4.34 0.05 14.84
CA ILE A 243 4.28 0.69 16.16
C ILE A 243 5.20 1.91 16.20
N VAL A 244 6.46 1.76 15.77
CA VAL A 244 7.44 2.87 15.76
C VAL A 244 6.99 3.98 14.82
N GLY A 245 6.47 3.64 13.62
CA GLY A 245 5.94 4.61 12.67
C GLY A 245 4.73 5.38 13.22
N ALA A 246 3.80 4.70 13.88
CA ALA A 246 2.64 5.35 14.51
C ALA A 246 3.06 6.33 15.61
N MET A 247 3.99 5.93 16.49
CA MET A 247 4.53 6.82 17.52
C MET A 247 5.27 8.02 16.93
N ALA A 248 6.09 7.78 15.91
CA ALA A 248 6.81 8.82 15.20
C ALA A 248 5.86 9.82 14.53
N GLY A 249 4.81 9.33 13.87
CA GLY A 249 3.80 10.17 13.23
C GLY A 249 3.11 11.12 14.21
N LEU A 250 2.82 10.66 15.44
CA LEU A 250 2.24 11.52 16.50
C LEU A 250 3.22 12.63 16.93
N VAL A 251 4.51 12.30 17.10
CA VAL A 251 5.54 13.28 17.50
C VAL A 251 5.79 14.28 16.38
N LEU A 252 5.94 13.80 15.15
CA LEU A 252 6.21 14.62 13.98
C LEU A 252 5.01 15.51 13.64
N GLY A 253 3.80 14.99 13.74
CA GLY A 253 2.57 15.77 13.56
C GLY A 253 2.52 16.95 14.53
N LYS A 254 2.84 16.73 15.81
CA LYS A 254 2.92 17.81 16.80
C LYS A 254 4.00 18.85 16.46
N LEU A 255 5.15 18.45 15.94
CA LEU A 255 6.21 19.37 15.50
C LEU A 255 5.76 20.22 14.30
N VAL A 256 4.99 19.64 13.37
CA VAL A 256 4.41 20.36 12.24
C VAL A 256 3.39 21.39 12.71
N ASP A 257 2.49 21.00 13.62
CA ASP A 257 1.49 21.90 14.22
C ASP A 257 2.10 23.08 14.97
N LEU A 258 3.29 22.88 15.58
CA LEU A 258 4.08 23.92 16.22
C LEU A 258 4.86 24.82 15.23
N GLY A 259 4.68 24.66 13.93
CA GLY A 259 5.34 25.44 12.88
C GLY A 259 6.77 24.97 12.55
N HIS A 260 7.20 23.81 13.05
CA HIS A 260 8.55 23.26 12.82
C HIS A 260 8.61 22.25 11.65
N GLY A 261 7.63 22.26 10.73
CA GLY A 261 7.51 21.27 9.66
C GLY A 261 8.77 21.14 8.78
N ALA A 262 9.44 22.26 8.42
CA ALA A 262 10.66 22.21 7.63
C ALA A 262 11.81 21.51 8.38
N LYS A 263 11.95 21.72 9.70
CA LYS A 263 12.96 21.04 10.52
C LYS A 263 12.65 19.55 10.65
N ALA A 264 11.37 19.19 10.85
CA ALA A 264 10.92 17.81 10.91
C ALA A 264 11.23 17.07 9.59
N ALA A 265 10.91 17.67 8.44
CA ALA A 265 11.24 17.12 7.12
C ALA A 265 12.76 16.94 6.93
N THR A 266 13.57 17.94 7.28
CA THR A 266 15.05 17.84 7.19
C THR A 266 15.58 16.69 8.03
N LEU A 267 15.09 16.55 9.27
CA LEU A 267 15.47 15.45 10.17
C LEU A 267 15.12 14.09 9.58
N ALA A 268 13.90 13.94 9.05
CA ALA A 268 13.49 12.68 8.43
C ALA A 268 14.33 12.35 7.20
N PHE A 269 14.66 13.31 6.35
CA PHE A 269 15.58 13.10 5.24
C PHE A 269 16.98 12.68 5.70
N ALA A 270 17.51 13.29 6.74
CA ALA A 270 18.81 12.90 7.31
C ALA A 270 18.77 11.47 7.85
N VAL A 271 17.73 11.11 8.62
CA VAL A 271 17.51 9.75 9.11
C VAL A 271 17.36 8.79 7.94
N PHE A 272 16.59 9.15 6.92
CA PHE A 272 16.40 8.33 5.69
C PHE A 272 17.72 8.04 5.00
N ALA A 273 18.58 9.03 4.81
CA ALA A 273 19.89 8.85 4.17
C ALA A 273 20.80 7.92 4.98
N VAL A 274 20.89 8.14 6.29
CA VAL A 274 21.75 7.36 7.19
C VAL A 274 21.31 5.89 7.24
N TYR A 275 20.02 5.63 7.46
CA TYR A 275 19.57 4.24 7.57
C TYR A 275 19.60 3.51 6.22
N THR A 276 19.43 4.22 5.10
CA THR A 276 19.56 3.61 3.75
C THR A 276 20.97 3.08 3.53
N ILE A 277 21.99 3.83 3.90
CA ILE A 277 23.38 3.38 3.85
C ILE A 277 23.60 2.21 4.83
N ALA A 278 23.11 2.33 6.06
CA ALA A 278 23.26 1.31 7.09
C ALA A 278 22.57 -0.02 6.71
N ARG A 279 21.50 -0.01 5.94
CA ARG A 279 20.87 -1.22 5.39
C ARG A 279 21.81 -2.03 4.52
N GLY A 280 22.66 -1.39 3.71
CA GLY A 280 23.67 -2.08 2.89
C GLY A 280 24.74 -2.82 3.72
N LEU A 281 24.91 -2.47 4.99
CA LEU A 281 25.87 -3.06 5.91
C LEU A 281 25.22 -4.06 6.89
N THR A 282 23.94 -4.36 6.73
CA THR A 282 23.18 -5.18 7.69
C THR A 282 23.52 -6.65 7.54
N VAL A 283 23.99 -7.26 8.62
CA VAL A 283 24.36 -8.70 8.67
C VAL A 283 23.70 -9.47 9.83
N THR A 284 23.05 -8.77 10.78
CA THR A 284 22.47 -9.39 11.97
C THR A 284 20.98 -9.10 12.11
N VAL A 285 20.23 -10.02 12.73
CA VAL A 285 18.79 -9.85 12.98
C VAL A 285 18.48 -8.60 13.82
N PRO A 286 19.15 -8.32 14.97
CA PRO A 286 18.88 -7.11 15.74
C PRO A 286 19.07 -5.83 14.92
N MET A 287 20.15 -5.74 14.13
CA MET A 287 20.41 -4.59 13.26
C MET A 287 19.31 -4.44 12.20
N ALA A 288 18.86 -5.53 11.58
CA ALA A 288 17.78 -5.51 10.59
C ALA A 288 16.46 -4.98 11.20
N LEU A 289 16.10 -5.43 12.41
CA LEU A 289 14.89 -4.97 13.11
C LEU A 289 14.96 -3.47 13.46
N ILE A 290 16.09 -3.01 13.97
CA ILE A 290 16.31 -1.58 14.29
C ILE A 290 16.19 -0.73 13.02
N LEU A 291 16.87 -1.13 11.94
CA LEU A 291 16.84 -0.39 10.67
C LEU A 291 15.46 -0.45 10.00
N ASN A 292 14.71 -1.54 10.15
CA ASN A 292 13.34 -1.61 9.67
C ASN A 292 12.42 -0.64 10.43
N ALA A 293 12.57 -0.56 11.77
CA ALA A 293 11.82 0.37 12.62
C ALA A 293 12.19 1.84 12.32
N LEU A 294 13.49 2.16 12.16
CA LEU A 294 13.95 3.50 11.78
C LEU A 294 13.41 3.92 10.39
N GLY A 295 13.28 2.95 9.48
CA GLY A 295 12.66 3.20 8.17
C GLY A 295 11.20 3.62 8.28
N ALA A 296 10.44 3.03 9.17
CA ALA A 296 9.05 3.41 9.42
C ALA A 296 8.93 4.82 10.04
N LEU A 297 9.88 5.22 10.88
CA LEU A 297 9.97 6.58 11.42
C LEU A 297 10.17 7.62 10.30
N ALA A 298 11.06 7.34 9.35
CA ALA A 298 11.30 8.25 8.23
C ALA A 298 10.14 8.30 7.22
N GLY A 299 9.40 7.20 7.08
CA GLY A 299 8.23 7.11 6.19
C GLY A 299 6.94 7.72 6.76
N SER A 300 6.93 8.14 8.03
CA SER A 300 5.73 8.73 8.68
C SER A 300 5.62 10.25 8.47
N LEU A 301 6.52 10.87 7.72
CA LEU A 301 6.48 12.26 7.25
C LEU A 301 6.01 12.35 5.81
#